data_bf8b31c19ec1b35ee0ef781c5ace7d3c
#
_entry.id   bf8b31c19ec1b35ee0ef781c5ace7d3c
#
_cell.length_a   1.000
_cell.length_b   1.000
_cell.length_c   1.000
_cell.angle_alpha   90.00
_cell.angle_beta   90.00
_cell.angle_gamma   90.00
#
_symmetry.space_group_name_H-M   'P 1'
#
loop_
_entity.id
_entity.type
_entity.pdbx_description
1 polymer ?
#
loop_
_entity_poly.entity_id
_entity_poly.type
_entity_poly.pdbx_seq_one_letter_code
_entity_poly.pdbx_strand_id
1 'polypeptide(L)'
;AGMLAPFFIGLIADRFINTEKVLGGLFILGSASMLILPQLAGPGKSSIVNTCILLHMLCYMPTLALTASISFKHLSDGVKQFPIVRVWGTIGWIAAGLLISFLDAEKTALQFYIAGGASLLLGFFCFSLPKTPAPLKGEPVKFKDLIFWDAWSLMKKPSFAVFIISSFLICIPLAAYYAYLQNQMSAMGITNVAAAKTLGQGSEIIFMLLMPLLFRKL
;
A
#
# COMPACT_ATOMS: atom_id res chain seq x y z
N ALA A 1 -8.07 12.67 -0.41
CA ALA A 1 -8.96 11.65 -1.01
C ALA A 1 -8.43 10.22 -0.76
N GLY A 2 -7.15 9.92 -1.03
CA GLY A 2 -6.58 8.57 -0.83
C GLY A 2 -6.68 8.03 0.60
N MET A 3 -6.68 8.87 1.62
CA MET A 3 -6.83 8.47 3.02
C MET A 3 -8.25 8.00 3.38
N LEU A 4 -9.27 8.44 2.66
CA LEU A 4 -10.65 8.05 2.91
C LEU A 4 -11.04 6.75 2.20
N ALA A 5 -10.38 6.43 1.09
CA ALA A 5 -10.70 5.23 0.30
C ALA A 5 -10.63 3.92 1.10
N PRO A 6 -9.63 3.67 1.98
CA PRO A 6 -9.57 2.45 2.77
C PRO A 6 -10.79 2.21 3.65
N PHE A 7 -11.42 3.26 4.19
CA PHE A 7 -12.60 3.13 5.04
C PHE A 7 -13.80 2.61 4.26
N PHE A 8 -14.09 3.18 3.09
CA PHE A 8 -15.22 2.76 2.26
C PHE A 8 -14.97 1.38 1.63
N ILE A 9 -13.78 1.14 1.14
CA ILE A 9 -13.42 -0.16 0.56
C ILE A 9 -13.37 -1.25 1.61
N GLY A 10 -12.92 -0.94 2.84
CA GLY A 10 -12.98 -1.86 3.97
C GLY A 10 -14.41 -2.28 4.27
N LEU A 11 -15.35 -1.33 4.32
CA LEU A 11 -16.77 -1.62 4.52
C LEU A 11 -17.32 -2.58 3.42
N ILE A 12 -16.92 -2.38 2.17
CA ILE A 12 -17.31 -3.25 1.04
C ILE A 12 -16.74 -4.66 1.22
N ALA A 13 -15.47 -4.77 1.58
CA ALA A 13 -14.80 -6.05 1.78
C ALA A 13 -15.31 -6.81 3.01
N ASP A 14 -15.76 -6.11 4.04
CA ASP A 14 -16.27 -6.72 5.27
C ASP A 14 -17.73 -7.18 5.15
N ARG A 15 -18.53 -6.61 4.23
CA ARG A 15 -19.98 -6.86 4.18
C ARG A 15 -20.49 -7.46 2.88
N PHE A 16 -19.90 -7.12 1.74
CA PHE A 16 -20.52 -7.40 0.45
C PHE A 16 -19.74 -8.39 -0.39
N ILE A 17 -18.44 -8.21 -0.51
CA ILE A 17 -17.62 -8.94 -1.47
C ILE A 17 -16.41 -9.54 -0.73
N ASN A 18 -16.05 -10.75 -1.12
CA ASN A 18 -14.85 -11.41 -0.59
C ASN A 18 -13.61 -10.53 -0.77
N THR A 19 -12.77 -10.46 0.24
CA THR A 19 -11.63 -9.54 0.31
C THR A 19 -10.64 -9.74 -0.85
N GLU A 20 -10.36 -11.00 -1.27
CA GLU A 20 -9.48 -11.30 -2.40
C GLU A 20 -10.02 -10.76 -3.73
N LYS A 21 -11.34 -10.74 -3.90
CA LYS A 21 -11.98 -10.21 -5.13
C LYS A 21 -11.95 -8.69 -5.17
N VAL A 22 -12.18 -8.04 -4.02
CA VAL A 22 -12.06 -6.58 -3.91
C VAL A 22 -10.62 -6.17 -4.21
N LEU A 23 -9.65 -6.88 -3.62
CA LEU A 23 -8.23 -6.63 -3.82
C LEU A 23 -7.83 -6.75 -5.30
N GLY A 24 -8.24 -7.84 -5.98
CA GLY A 24 -7.99 -8.06 -7.40
C GLY A 24 -8.61 -6.97 -8.27
N GLY A 25 -9.87 -6.59 -8.00
CA GLY A 25 -10.55 -5.51 -8.72
C GLY A 25 -9.85 -4.16 -8.59
N LEU A 26 -9.38 -3.83 -7.39
CA LEU A 26 -8.65 -2.57 -7.14
C LEU A 26 -7.31 -2.53 -7.89
N PHE A 27 -6.56 -3.64 -7.92
CA PHE A 27 -5.30 -3.71 -8.68
C PHE A 27 -5.54 -3.58 -10.17
N ILE A 28 -6.58 -4.19 -10.74
CA ILE A 28 -6.92 -4.08 -12.16
C ILE A 28 -7.34 -2.64 -12.50
N LEU A 29 -8.21 -2.02 -11.70
CA LEU A 29 -8.63 -0.63 -11.91
C LEU A 29 -7.47 0.36 -11.78
N GLY A 30 -6.63 0.18 -10.75
CA GLY A 30 -5.43 0.99 -10.56
C GLY A 30 -4.42 0.82 -11.70
N SER A 31 -4.27 -0.40 -12.23
CA SER A 31 -3.44 -0.72 -13.40
C SER A 31 -3.90 0.04 -14.65
N ALA A 32 -5.19 0.03 -14.96
CA ALA A 32 -5.73 0.74 -16.10
C ALA A 32 -5.37 2.23 -16.08
N SER A 33 -5.46 2.85 -14.90
CA SER A 33 -5.06 4.26 -14.70
C SER A 33 -3.58 4.51 -15.01
N MET A 34 -2.69 3.61 -14.60
CA MET A 34 -1.23 3.74 -14.84
C MET A 34 -0.87 3.47 -16.30
N LEU A 35 -1.52 2.51 -16.96
CA LEU A 35 -1.24 2.19 -18.37
C LEU A 35 -1.74 3.28 -19.33
N ILE A 36 -2.82 3.95 -18.97
CA ILE A 36 -3.41 5.03 -19.80
C ILE A 36 -2.67 6.36 -19.58
N LEU A 37 -2.13 6.60 -18.38
CA LEU A 37 -1.50 7.87 -18.00
C LEU A 37 -0.46 8.36 -19.03
N PRO A 38 0.53 7.55 -19.50
CA PRO A 38 1.54 8.02 -20.43
C PRO A 38 0.96 8.46 -21.79
N GLN A 39 -0.15 7.85 -22.20
CA GLN A 39 -0.81 8.15 -23.47
C GLN A 39 -1.59 9.47 -23.43
N LEU A 40 -2.09 9.83 -22.26
CA LEU A 40 -2.84 11.06 -22.03
C LEU A 40 -1.95 12.23 -21.58
N ALA A 41 -0.73 11.95 -21.11
CA ALA A 41 0.21 12.96 -20.66
C ALA A 41 0.71 13.81 -21.82
N GLY A 42 0.86 15.12 -21.60
CA GLY A 42 1.39 16.05 -22.60
C GLY A 42 1.48 17.48 -22.07
N PRO A 43 2.10 18.39 -22.81
CA PRO A 43 2.17 19.79 -22.42
C PRO A 43 0.78 20.37 -22.13
N GLY A 44 0.63 21.04 -21.00
CA GLY A 44 -0.64 21.63 -20.56
C GLY A 44 -1.69 20.64 -20.00
N LYS A 45 -1.41 19.35 -19.95
CA LYS A 45 -2.35 18.31 -19.49
C LYS A 45 -2.09 17.85 -18.04
N SER A 46 -1.49 18.68 -17.20
CA SER A 46 -1.19 18.36 -15.81
C SER A 46 -2.41 17.92 -14.99
N SER A 47 -3.59 18.48 -15.28
CA SER A 47 -4.85 18.10 -14.64
C SER A 47 -5.21 16.64 -14.92
N ILE A 48 -5.03 16.17 -16.14
CA ILE A 48 -5.30 14.78 -16.54
C ILE A 48 -4.33 13.82 -15.84
N VAL A 49 -3.04 14.17 -15.83
CA VAL A 49 -2.02 13.39 -15.11
C VAL A 49 -2.35 13.28 -13.63
N ASN A 50 -2.69 14.39 -12.98
CA ASN A 50 -3.09 14.40 -11.57
C ASN A 50 -4.35 13.56 -11.31
N THR A 51 -5.32 13.59 -12.23
CA THR A 51 -6.53 12.77 -12.12
C THR A 51 -6.22 11.27 -12.23
N CYS A 52 -5.39 10.86 -13.17
CA CYS A 52 -4.96 9.46 -13.29
C CYS A 52 -4.20 8.98 -12.04
N ILE A 53 -3.29 9.81 -11.52
CA ILE A 53 -2.57 9.50 -10.27
C ILE A 53 -3.55 9.41 -9.10
N LEU A 54 -4.51 10.33 -8.99
CA LEU A 54 -5.52 10.30 -7.94
C LEU A 54 -6.36 9.02 -8.01
N LEU A 55 -6.82 8.62 -9.19
CA LEU A 55 -7.58 7.38 -9.38
C LEU A 55 -6.76 6.16 -8.99
N HIS A 56 -5.48 6.12 -9.41
CA HIS A 56 -4.58 5.06 -8.98
C HIS A 56 -4.45 5.02 -7.44
N MET A 57 -4.23 6.16 -6.78
CA MET A 57 -4.09 6.23 -5.33
C MET A 57 -5.37 5.82 -4.59
N LEU A 58 -6.54 6.15 -5.12
CA LEU A 58 -7.83 5.70 -4.57
C LEU A 58 -7.97 4.17 -4.62
N CYS A 59 -7.43 3.54 -5.66
CA CYS A 59 -7.40 2.08 -5.77
C CYS A 59 -6.30 1.47 -4.91
N TYR A 60 -5.09 2.06 -4.89
CA TYR A 60 -3.91 1.50 -4.27
C TYR A 60 -3.94 1.57 -2.74
N MET A 61 -4.34 2.70 -2.14
CA MET A 61 -4.30 2.88 -0.68
C MET A 61 -5.09 1.82 0.09
N PRO A 62 -6.32 1.43 -0.32
CA PRO A 62 -7.04 0.35 0.34
C PRO A 62 -6.35 -1.01 0.27
N THR A 63 -5.57 -1.28 -0.78
CA THR A 63 -4.91 -2.59 -0.95
C THR A 63 -3.93 -2.89 0.17
N LEU A 64 -3.29 -1.87 0.75
CA LEU A 64 -2.36 -2.03 1.87
C LEU A 64 -3.07 -2.63 3.11
N ALA A 65 -4.24 -2.11 3.44
CA ALA A 65 -5.04 -2.62 4.55
C ALA A 65 -5.63 -3.99 4.26
N LEU A 66 -6.17 -4.19 3.05
CA LEU A 66 -6.77 -5.46 2.63
C LEU A 66 -5.74 -6.59 2.59
N THR A 67 -4.53 -6.32 2.11
CA THR A 67 -3.43 -7.31 2.08
C THR A 67 -3.06 -7.76 3.49
N ALA A 68 -2.94 -6.81 4.43
CA ALA A 68 -2.71 -7.14 5.84
C ALA A 68 -3.88 -7.96 6.42
N SER A 69 -5.13 -7.56 6.13
CA SER A 69 -6.32 -8.28 6.61
C SER A 69 -6.37 -9.72 6.11
N ILE A 70 -6.11 -9.97 4.82
CA ILE A 70 -6.04 -11.32 4.25
C ILE A 70 -4.93 -12.12 4.96
N SER A 71 -3.75 -11.54 5.11
CA SER A 71 -2.63 -12.19 5.78
C SER A 71 -3.00 -12.64 7.19
N PHE A 72 -3.55 -11.75 8.03
CA PHE A 72 -3.94 -12.09 9.40
C PHE A 72 -5.06 -13.13 9.48
N LYS A 73 -5.94 -13.21 8.49
CA LYS A 73 -7.00 -14.24 8.44
C LYS A 73 -6.47 -15.65 8.15
N HIS A 74 -5.35 -15.76 7.45
CA HIS A 74 -4.77 -17.05 7.03
C HIS A 74 -3.51 -17.46 7.80
N LEU A 75 -2.96 -16.59 8.65
CA LEU A 75 -1.83 -16.91 9.50
C LEU A 75 -2.30 -17.52 10.84
N SER A 76 -1.67 -18.61 11.27
CA SER A 76 -1.94 -19.26 12.55
C SER A 76 -1.35 -18.47 13.75
N ASP A 77 -0.19 -17.84 13.56
CA ASP A 77 0.48 -16.98 14.55
C ASP A 77 0.88 -15.67 13.86
N GLY A 78 -0.03 -14.69 13.92
CA GLY A 78 0.19 -13.39 13.27
C GLY A 78 1.43 -12.66 13.79
N VAL A 79 1.74 -12.77 15.08
CA VAL A 79 2.89 -12.07 15.68
C VAL A 79 4.22 -12.57 15.10
N LYS A 80 4.35 -13.89 14.92
CA LYS A 80 5.59 -14.49 14.42
C LYS A 80 5.66 -14.51 12.89
N GLN A 81 4.54 -14.79 12.21
CA GLN A 81 4.52 -15.05 10.78
C GLN A 81 4.32 -13.78 9.94
N PHE A 82 3.56 -12.79 10.43
CA PHE A 82 3.29 -11.58 9.66
C PHE A 82 4.54 -10.77 9.28
N PRO A 83 5.56 -10.60 10.17
CA PRO A 83 6.80 -9.94 9.78
C PRO A 83 7.50 -10.61 8.60
N ILE A 84 7.50 -11.96 8.54
CA ILE A 84 8.10 -12.72 7.44
C ILE A 84 7.34 -12.46 6.12
N VAL A 85 6.00 -12.47 6.17
CA VAL A 85 5.17 -12.13 5.00
C VAL A 85 5.44 -10.70 4.54
N ARG A 86 5.57 -9.76 5.49
CA ARG A 86 5.80 -8.34 5.20
C ARG A 86 7.16 -8.08 4.55
N VAL A 87 8.20 -8.86 4.91
CA VAL A 87 9.54 -8.77 4.32
C VAL A 87 9.52 -9.01 2.81
N TRP A 88 8.67 -9.91 2.30
CA TRP A 88 8.53 -10.13 0.85
C TRP A 88 8.08 -8.86 0.12
N GLY A 89 7.26 -8.03 0.76
CA GLY A 89 6.90 -6.72 0.21
C GLY A 89 8.10 -5.78 0.06
N THR A 90 8.99 -5.76 1.05
CA THR A 90 10.22 -4.94 0.99
C THR A 90 11.21 -5.49 -0.04
N ILE A 91 11.34 -6.82 -0.16
CA ILE A 91 12.13 -7.45 -1.23
C ILE A 91 11.59 -7.07 -2.61
N GLY A 92 10.26 -7.11 -2.79
CA GLY A 92 9.61 -6.66 -4.03
C GLY A 92 9.87 -5.18 -4.34
N TRP A 93 9.87 -4.33 -3.31
CA TRP A 93 10.21 -2.91 -3.46
C TRP A 93 11.67 -2.72 -3.92
N ILE A 94 12.62 -3.43 -3.32
CA ILE A 94 14.04 -3.42 -3.72
C ILE A 94 14.17 -3.89 -5.17
N ALA A 95 13.57 -5.02 -5.52
CA ALA A 95 13.62 -5.58 -6.87
C ALA A 95 13.04 -4.60 -7.91
N ALA A 96 11.91 -3.95 -7.60
CA ALA A 96 11.32 -2.94 -8.47
C ALA A 96 12.23 -1.70 -8.63
N GLY A 97 12.83 -1.21 -7.53
CA GLY A 97 13.76 -0.08 -7.57
C GLY A 97 15.01 -0.37 -8.42
N LEU A 98 15.59 -1.55 -8.24
CA LEU A 98 16.74 -1.99 -9.04
C LEU A 98 16.38 -2.16 -10.52
N LEU A 99 15.21 -2.73 -10.82
CA LEU A 99 14.72 -2.89 -12.19
C LEU A 99 14.52 -1.54 -12.89
N ILE A 100 13.91 -0.56 -12.20
CA ILE A 100 13.70 0.78 -12.73
C ILE A 100 15.04 1.48 -13.01
N SER A 101 16.01 1.37 -12.09
CA SER A 101 17.35 1.92 -12.30
C SER A 101 18.11 1.20 -13.42
N PHE A 102 18.04 -0.12 -13.48
CA PHE A 102 18.72 -0.91 -14.52
C PHE A 102 18.20 -0.58 -15.95
N LEU A 103 16.93 -0.28 -16.06
CA LEU A 103 16.29 0.10 -17.33
C LEU A 103 16.37 1.60 -17.64
N ASP A 104 17.05 2.39 -16.84
CA ASP A 104 17.07 3.87 -16.89
C ASP A 104 15.66 4.49 -17.01
N ALA A 105 14.69 3.84 -16.36
CA ALA A 105 13.28 4.18 -16.48
C ALA A 105 12.84 5.32 -15.52
N GLU A 106 13.70 5.80 -14.62
CA GLU A 106 13.38 6.76 -13.55
C GLU A 106 12.74 8.07 -14.06
N LYS A 107 13.11 8.50 -15.27
CA LYS A 107 12.64 9.76 -15.87
C LYS A 107 11.81 9.54 -17.15
N THR A 108 11.39 8.30 -17.41
CA THR A 108 10.67 7.94 -18.62
C THR A 108 9.25 7.45 -18.31
N ALA A 109 8.41 7.38 -19.36
CA ALA A 109 7.07 6.83 -19.26
C ALA A 109 7.07 5.30 -18.93
N LEU A 110 8.21 4.63 -19.16
CA LEU A 110 8.34 3.18 -18.96
C LEU A 110 8.02 2.76 -17.53
N GLN A 111 8.36 3.58 -16.50
CA GLN A 111 8.03 3.30 -15.10
C GLN A 111 6.52 3.10 -14.87
N PHE A 112 5.67 3.86 -15.57
CA PHE A 112 4.21 3.72 -15.45
C PHE A 112 3.69 2.44 -16.11
N TYR A 113 4.28 2.05 -17.24
CA TYR A 113 3.95 0.78 -17.91
C TYR A 113 4.37 -0.43 -17.07
N ILE A 114 5.56 -0.38 -16.44
CA ILE A 114 6.04 -1.43 -15.52
C ILE A 114 5.10 -1.53 -14.32
N ALA A 115 4.78 -0.41 -13.68
CA ALA A 115 3.90 -0.37 -12.52
C ALA A 115 2.48 -0.86 -12.87
N GLY A 116 1.93 -0.40 -14.01
CA GLY A 116 0.62 -0.82 -14.49
C GLY A 116 0.59 -2.32 -14.84
N GLY A 117 1.60 -2.81 -15.55
CA GLY A 117 1.71 -4.23 -15.91
C GLY A 117 1.84 -5.13 -14.68
N ALA A 118 2.70 -4.78 -13.74
CA ALA A 118 2.87 -5.51 -12.47
C ALA A 118 1.57 -5.51 -11.65
N SER A 119 0.88 -4.37 -11.57
CA SER A 119 -0.41 -4.26 -10.89
C SER A 119 -1.49 -5.11 -11.54
N LEU A 120 -1.51 -5.18 -12.88
CA LEU A 120 -2.45 -6.02 -13.63
C LEU A 120 -2.24 -7.51 -13.33
N LEU A 121 -0.98 -7.96 -13.41
CA LEU A 121 -0.62 -9.35 -13.09
C LEU A 121 -0.98 -9.70 -11.64
N LEU A 122 -0.69 -8.80 -10.71
CA LEU A 122 -1.05 -8.99 -9.30
C LEU A 122 -2.57 -9.02 -9.11
N GLY A 123 -3.31 -8.20 -9.85
CA GLY A 123 -4.78 -8.21 -9.84
C GLY A 123 -5.35 -9.56 -10.24
N PHE A 124 -4.85 -10.17 -11.31
CA PHE A 124 -5.25 -11.53 -11.69
C PHE A 124 -4.82 -12.58 -10.68
N PHE A 125 -3.61 -12.47 -10.13
CA PHE A 125 -3.12 -13.37 -9.09
C PHE A 125 -4.00 -13.33 -7.84
N CYS A 126 -4.57 -12.17 -7.47
CA CYS A 126 -5.45 -12.05 -6.30
C CYS A 126 -6.68 -12.98 -6.38
N PHE A 127 -7.17 -13.31 -7.56
CA PHE A 127 -8.29 -14.25 -7.71
C PHE A 127 -7.90 -15.71 -7.44
N SER A 128 -6.61 -16.03 -7.40
CA SER A 128 -6.09 -17.37 -7.00
C SER A 128 -5.83 -17.48 -5.50
N LEU A 129 -5.94 -16.38 -4.75
CA LEU A 129 -5.76 -16.40 -3.30
C LEU A 129 -6.86 -17.22 -2.59
N PRO A 130 -6.60 -17.73 -1.38
CA PRO A 130 -7.58 -18.43 -0.57
C PRO A 130 -8.83 -17.57 -0.37
N LYS A 131 -10.00 -18.18 -0.47
CA LYS A 131 -11.29 -17.51 -0.27
C LYS A 131 -11.34 -16.87 1.12
N THR A 132 -11.53 -15.57 1.15
CA THR A 132 -11.61 -14.75 2.36
C THR A 132 -13.00 -14.09 2.39
N PRO A 133 -14.05 -14.83 2.86
CA PRO A 133 -15.40 -14.31 2.86
C PRO A 133 -15.56 -13.09 3.76
N ALA A 134 -16.45 -12.20 3.36
CA ALA A 134 -16.81 -11.02 4.13
C ALA A 134 -17.34 -11.43 5.52
N PRO A 135 -16.72 -10.97 6.62
CA PRO A 135 -17.06 -11.43 7.98
C PRO A 135 -18.49 -11.04 8.41
N LEU A 136 -19.01 -9.93 7.90
CA LEU A 136 -20.33 -9.38 8.22
C LEU A 136 -21.34 -9.56 7.07
N LYS A 137 -21.14 -10.58 6.23
CA LYS A 137 -22.00 -10.81 5.06
C LYS A 137 -23.44 -11.11 5.50
N GLY A 138 -24.37 -10.32 4.97
CA GLY A 138 -25.81 -10.46 5.26
C GLY A 138 -26.28 -9.64 6.47
N GLU A 139 -25.40 -9.03 7.24
CA GLU A 139 -25.81 -8.12 8.30
C GLU A 139 -26.20 -6.74 7.75
N PRO A 140 -27.27 -6.12 8.26
CA PRO A 140 -27.68 -4.79 7.81
C PRO A 140 -26.61 -3.75 8.19
N VAL A 141 -26.34 -2.82 7.28
CA VAL A 141 -25.45 -1.68 7.53
C VAL A 141 -26.12 -0.74 8.54
N LYS A 142 -25.50 -0.57 9.69
CA LYS A 142 -25.96 0.37 10.72
C LYS A 142 -25.29 1.71 10.53
N PHE A 143 -25.94 2.81 10.94
CA PHE A 143 -25.35 4.13 10.88
C PHE A 143 -23.99 4.22 11.62
N LYS A 144 -23.83 3.49 12.72
CA LYS A 144 -22.58 3.39 13.47
C LYS A 144 -21.41 2.86 12.64
N ASP A 145 -21.67 1.98 11.69
CA ASP A 145 -20.64 1.41 10.81
C ASP A 145 -20.15 2.46 9.81
N LEU A 146 -21.06 3.31 9.31
CA LEU A 146 -20.72 4.38 8.37
C LEU A 146 -19.87 5.48 9.00
N ILE A 147 -20.03 5.74 10.29
CA ILE A 147 -19.23 6.71 11.05
C ILE A 147 -18.03 6.07 11.75
N PHE A 148 -17.79 4.77 11.52
CA PHE A 148 -16.67 4.00 12.13
C PHE A 148 -16.64 4.12 13.66
N TRP A 149 -17.83 4.13 14.30
CA TRP A 149 -17.97 4.36 15.74
C TRP A 149 -17.15 3.38 16.60
N ASP A 150 -17.07 2.11 16.19
CA ASP A 150 -16.32 1.09 16.91
C ASP A 150 -14.80 1.39 16.89
N ALA A 151 -14.27 1.89 15.77
CA ALA A 151 -12.89 2.33 15.68
C ALA A 151 -12.62 3.55 16.58
N TRP A 152 -13.53 4.53 16.59
CA TRP A 152 -13.42 5.68 17.49
C TRP A 152 -13.52 5.29 18.95
N SER A 153 -14.33 4.28 19.28
CA SER A 153 -14.45 3.78 20.66
C SER A 153 -13.16 3.19 21.21
N LEU A 154 -12.28 2.64 20.35
CA LEU A 154 -10.97 2.13 20.72
C LEU A 154 -10.03 3.23 21.21
N MET A 155 -10.21 4.48 20.78
CA MET A 155 -9.42 5.63 21.28
C MET A 155 -9.60 5.89 22.77
N LYS A 156 -10.66 5.37 23.39
CA LYS A 156 -10.85 5.42 24.86
C LYS A 156 -9.83 4.55 25.63
N LYS A 157 -9.19 3.59 24.94
CA LYS A 157 -8.12 2.77 25.53
C LYS A 157 -6.79 3.54 25.39
N PRO A 158 -6.10 3.88 26.52
CA PRO A 158 -4.88 4.70 26.45
C PRO A 158 -3.78 4.11 25.58
N SER A 159 -3.57 2.80 25.63
CA SER A 159 -2.57 2.11 24.80
C SER A 159 -2.85 2.26 23.30
N PHE A 160 -4.12 2.16 22.90
CA PHE A 160 -4.52 2.34 21.52
C PHE A 160 -4.40 3.81 21.07
N ALA A 161 -4.80 4.75 21.94
CA ALA A 161 -4.66 6.18 21.64
C ALA A 161 -3.20 6.58 21.47
N VAL A 162 -2.30 6.14 22.35
CA VAL A 162 -0.85 6.36 22.23
C VAL A 162 -0.32 5.78 20.92
N PHE A 163 -0.71 4.54 20.57
CA PHE A 163 -0.30 3.90 19.33
C PHE A 163 -0.72 4.73 18.10
N ILE A 164 -1.97 5.16 18.02
CA ILE A 164 -2.48 5.94 16.89
C ILE A 164 -1.80 7.32 16.80
N ILE A 165 -1.65 8.02 17.92
CA ILE A 165 -0.98 9.34 17.95
C ILE A 165 0.48 9.20 17.52
N SER A 166 1.21 8.20 18.06
CA SER A 166 2.60 7.95 17.68
C SER A 166 2.74 7.61 16.20
N SER A 167 1.84 6.76 15.67
CA SER A 167 1.79 6.41 14.25
C SER A 167 1.53 7.64 13.38
N PHE A 168 0.62 8.52 13.79
CA PHE A 168 0.35 9.77 13.07
C PHE A 168 1.58 10.69 13.07
N LEU A 169 2.25 10.86 14.20
CA LEU A 169 3.45 11.70 14.30
C LEU A 169 4.60 11.17 13.43
N ILE A 170 4.80 9.85 13.36
CA ILE A 170 5.81 9.23 12.49
C ILE A 170 5.47 9.41 11.01
N CYS A 171 4.20 9.49 10.63
CA CYS A 171 3.81 9.74 9.24
C CYS A 171 4.25 11.13 8.72
N ILE A 172 4.47 12.12 9.60
CA ILE A 172 4.91 13.47 9.18
C ILE A 172 6.31 13.43 8.54
N PRO A 173 7.38 12.95 9.22
CA PRO A 173 8.69 12.82 8.58
C PRO A 173 8.69 11.82 7.43
N LEU A 174 7.87 10.77 7.50
CA LEU A 174 7.74 9.80 6.42
C LEU A 174 7.16 10.45 5.14
N ALA A 175 6.17 11.32 5.26
CA ALA A 175 5.63 12.06 4.14
C ALA A 175 6.68 12.99 3.51
N ALA A 176 7.47 13.68 4.33
CA ALA A 176 8.59 14.51 3.85
C ALA A 176 9.66 13.66 3.12
N TYR A 177 10.00 12.48 3.66
CA TYR A 177 10.89 11.53 3.02
C TYR A 177 10.40 11.17 1.60
N TYR A 178 9.15 10.74 1.46
CA TYR A 178 8.62 10.36 0.15
C TYR A 178 8.49 11.54 -0.83
N ALA A 179 8.18 12.73 -0.33
CA ALA A 179 7.98 13.90 -1.18
C ALA A 179 9.30 14.51 -1.69
N TYR A 180 10.33 14.55 -0.88
CA TYR A 180 11.51 15.36 -1.15
C TYR A 180 12.78 14.58 -1.44
N LEU A 181 12.93 13.34 -0.92
CA LEU A 181 14.18 12.58 -1.01
C LEU A 181 14.63 12.39 -2.47
N GLN A 182 13.71 12.05 -3.37
CA GLN A 182 14.02 11.85 -4.79
C GLN A 182 14.69 13.07 -5.40
N ASN A 183 14.07 14.24 -5.21
CA ASN A 183 14.56 15.49 -5.77
C ASN A 183 15.89 15.92 -5.12
N GLN A 184 16.02 15.73 -3.82
CA GLN A 184 17.24 16.08 -3.09
C GLN A 184 18.42 15.21 -3.53
N MET A 185 18.26 13.90 -3.64
CA MET A 185 19.31 13.00 -4.11
C MET A 185 19.71 13.30 -5.56
N SER A 186 18.75 13.60 -6.43
CA SER A 186 19.02 14.03 -7.81
C SER A 186 19.78 15.36 -7.84
N ALA A 187 19.45 16.33 -6.99
CA ALA A 187 20.16 17.59 -6.88
C ALA A 187 21.59 17.44 -6.36
N MET A 188 21.88 16.40 -5.57
CA MET A 188 23.22 16.03 -5.11
C MET A 188 24.06 15.29 -6.17
N GLY A 189 23.51 15.09 -7.38
CA GLY A 189 24.20 14.44 -8.50
C GLY A 189 24.12 12.91 -8.49
N ILE A 190 23.29 12.32 -7.66
CA ILE A 190 23.07 10.86 -7.67
C ILE A 190 22.21 10.51 -8.88
N THR A 191 22.76 9.71 -9.79
CA THR A 191 22.09 9.34 -11.05
C THR A 191 21.07 8.22 -10.85
N ASN A 192 21.39 7.19 -10.05
CA ASN A 192 20.56 6.01 -9.82
C ASN A 192 19.85 6.11 -8.45
N VAL A 193 18.92 7.03 -8.33
CA VAL A 193 18.25 7.34 -7.05
C VAL A 193 17.42 6.16 -6.56
N ALA A 194 16.74 5.44 -7.47
CA ALA A 194 15.93 4.29 -7.10
C ALA A 194 16.80 3.17 -6.48
N ALA A 195 17.96 2.89 -7.07
CA ALA A 195 18.92 1.93 -6.51
C ALA A 195 19.48 2.40 -5.16
N ALA A 196 19.85 3.68 -5.03
CA ALA A 196 20.38 4.23 -3.78
C ALA A 196 19.38 4.11 -2.62
N LYS A 197 18.08 4.27 -2.87
CA LYS A 197 17.02 4.09 -1.87
C LYS A 197 16.93 2.65 -1.34
N THR A 198 17.39 1.65 -2.08
CA THR A 198 17.35 0.24 -1.64
C THR A 198 18.21 -0.03 -0.42
N LEU A 199 19.25 0.78 -0.17
CA LEU A 199 20.07 0.70 1.04
C LEU A 199 19.24 0.92 2.31
N GLY A 200 18.34 1.90 2.29
CA GLY A 200 17.40 2.13 3.39
C GLY A 200 16.43 0.97 3.59
N GLN A 201 15.98 0.35 2.49
CA GLN A 201 15.10 -0.81 2.55
C GLN A 201 15.79 -2.05 3.14
N GLY A 202 17.10 -2.18 2.95
CA GLY A 202 17.90 -3.25 3.58
C GLY A 202 17.83 -3.20 5.11
N SER A 203 17.90 -2.01 5.71
CA SER A 203 17.71 -1.84 7.16
C SER A 203 16.29 -2.21 7.62
N GLU A 204 15.27 -1.89 6.84
CA GLU A 204 13.87 -2.26 7.13
C GLU A 204 13.72 -3.79 7.24
N ILE A 205 14.32 -4.56 6.34
CA ILE A 205 14.30 -6.04 6.40
C ILE A 205 14.90 -6.54 7.71
N ILE A 206 16.07 -6.03 8.09
CA ILE A 206 16.75 -6.42 9.32
C ILE A 206 15.85 -6.17 10.54
N PHE A 207 15.30 -4.97 10.67
CA PHE A 207 14.43 -4.62 11.80
C PHE A 207 13.13 -5.43 11.80
N MET A 208 12.53 -5.70 10.64
CA MET A 208 11.33 -6.54 10.57
C MET A 208 11.60 -7.97 11.02
N LEU A 209 12.73 -8.55 10.65
CA LEU A 209 13.11 -9.91 11.06
C LEU A 209 13.47 -9.97 12.56
N LEU A 210 13.97 -8.88 13.13
CA LEU A 210 14.25 -8.77 14.57
C LEU A 210 12.99 -8.53 15.41
N MET A 211 11.90 -8.06 14.80
CA MET A 211 10.68 -7.68 15.51
C MET A 211 10.12 -8.79 16.42
N PRO A 212 10.00 -10.06 16.01
CA PRO A 212 9.52 -11.12 16.89
C PRO A 212 10.42 -11.37 18.11
N LEU A 213 11.73 -11.14 17.97
CA LEU A 213 12.69 -11.25 19.10
C LEU A 213 12.53 -10.10 20.07
N LEU A 214 12.30 -8.89 19.57
CA LEU A 214 12.07 -7.71 20.41
C LEU A 214 10.77 -7.84 21.20
N PHE A 215 9.68 -8.22 20.56
CA PHE A 215 8.38 -8.42 21.25
C PHE A 215 8.34 -9.59 22.22
N ARG A 216 9.27 -10.54 22.10
CA ARG A 216 9.38 -11.63 23.06
C ARG A 216 9.96 -11.18 24.42
N LYS A 217 10.69 -10.06 24.43
CA LYS A 217 11.34 -9.50 25.62
C LYS A 217 10.57 -8.35 26.28
N LEU A 218 9.57 -7.79 25.57
CA LEU A 218 8.63 -6.78 26.05
C LEU A 218 7.34 -7.44 26.55
#